data_ab68d159540ca35cce48bf0a5194036b
#
_entry.id   ab68d159540ca35cce48bf0a5194036b
#
_cell.length_a   1.000
_cell.length_b   1.000
_cell.length_c   1.000
_cell.angle_alpha   90.00
_cell.angle_beta   90.00
_cell.angle_gamma   90.00
#
_symmetry.space_group_name_H-M   'P 1'
#
loop_
_entity.id
_entity.type
_entity.pdbx_description
1 polymer ?
#
loop_
_entity_poly.entity_id
_entity_poly.type
_entity_poly.pdbx_seq_one_letter_code
_entity_poly.pdbx_strand_id
1 'polypeptide(L)'
;EQITNDVLSVAKTALDSFIAMRETEGEKMKTDILNRANTILSIVGEIEERSPQTVAEYEERLLERIKQTLEDYEVEIDEQRVLTEVAVFSDKVAVAEETVRLRSHFEQLNKFLEYDEPVGRKIDFIIQEMNREANTIGSKVQDAVLAHKVVDIKSEIEKIREQVQNIE
;
A
#
# COMPACT_ATOMS: atom_id res chain seq x y z
N GLU A 1 -0.50 56.76 16.33
CA GLU A 1 0.54 56.26 15.38
C GLU A 1 1.50 55.26 16.07
N GLN A 2 2.08 55.59 17.25
CA GLN A 2 3.02 54.70 17.94
C GLN A 2 2.39 53.36 18.35
N ILE A 3 1.21 53.36 18.98
CA ILE A 3 0.47 52.14 19.36
C ILE A 3 0.15 51.27 18.14
N THR A 4 -0.21 51.88 17.01
CA THR A 4 -0.50 51.17 15.78
C THR A 4 0.76 50.44 15.24
N ASN A 5 1.89 51.10 15.28
CA ASN A 5 3.18 50.56 14.85
C ASN A 5 3.63 49.41 15.78
N ASP A 6 3.44 49.58 17.10
CA ASP A 6 3.77 48.52 18.07
C ASP A 6 2.90 47.26 17.86
N VAL A 7 1.58 47.43 17.64
CA VAL A 7 0.67 46.33 17.32
C VAL A 7 1.05 45.65 16.03
N LEU A 8 1.37 46.38 14.96
CA LEU A 8 1.81 45.82 13.69
C LEU A 8 3.12 45.03 13.82
N SER A 9 4.07 45.55 14.61
CA SER A 9 5.35 44.88 14.88
C SER A 9 5.14 43.54 15.60
N VAL A 10 4.31 43.53 16.64
CA VAL A 10 3.98 42.29 17.39
C VAL A 10 3.24 41.28 16.49
N ALA A 11 2.25 41.75 15.72
CA ALA A 11 1.50 40.90 14.80
C ALA A 11 2.43 40.27 13.73
N LYS A 12 3.35 41.07 13.18
CA LYS A 12 4.33 40.54 12.21
C LYS A 12 5.22 39.47 12.82
N THR A 13 5.79 39.74 14.01
CA THR A 13 6.64 38.75 14.71
C THR A 13 5.88 37.46 15.00
N ALA A 14 4.61 37.56 15.42
CA ALA A 14 3.76 36.41 15.67
C ALA A 14 3.50 35.60 14.39
N LEU A 15 3.20 36.27 13.26
CA LEU A 15 3.01 35.64 11.96
C LEU A 15 4.27 34.94 11.44
N ASP A 16 5.42 35.63 11.54
CA ASP A 16 6.72 35.08 11.11
C ASP A 16 7.04 33.81 11.93
N SER A 17 6.80 33.82 13.24
CA SER A 17 6.98 32.66 14.12
C SER A 17 6.00 31.52 13.78
N PHE A 18 4.76 31.84 13.47
CA PHE A 18 3.74 30.89 13.08
C PHE A 18 4.09 30.19 11.75
N ILE A 19 4.53 30.96 10.75
CA ILE A 19 4.97 30.43 9.45
C ILE A 19 6.15 29.49 9.65
N ALA A 20 7.20 29.92 10.37
CA ALA A 20 8.36 29.07 10.63
C ALA A 20 8.01 27.75 11.37
N MET A 21 7.06 27.82 12.30
CA MET A 21 6.55 26.61 12.97
C MET A 21 5.84 25.68 11.98
N ARG A 22 4.96 26.21 11.12
CA ARG A 22 4.23 25.41 10.11
C ARG A 22 5.17 24.78 9.09
N GLU A 23 6.18 25.51 8.62
CA GLU A 23 7.20 24.97 7.72
C GLU A 23 7.95 23.78 8.37
N THR A 24 8.37 23.95 9.62
CA THR A 24 9.07 22.90 10.38
C THR A 24 8.18 21.67 10.59
N GLU A 25 6.91 21.85 10.90
CA GLU A 25 5.95 20.77 11.12
C GLU A 25 5.64 20.06 9.81
N GLY A 26 5.40 20.80 8.74
CA GLY A 26 5.15 20.25 7.40
C GLY A 26 6.29 19.38 6.91
N GLU A 27 7.54 19.79 7.10
CA GLU A 27 8.71 18.97 6.71
C GLU A 27 8.83 17.68 7.52
N LYS A 28 8.49 17.70 8.80
CA LYS A 28 8.45 16.50 9.63
C LYS A 28 7.34 15.54 9.17
N MET A 29 6.16 16.06 8.85
CA MET A 29 5.03 15.27 8.35
C MET A 29 5.38 14.63 7.01
N LYS A 30 5.95 15.39 6.08
CA LYS A 30 6.45 14.90 4.80
C LYS A 30 7.43 13.74 5.00
N THR A 31 8.41 13.93 5.88
CA THR A 31 9.41 12.90 6.18
C THR A 31 8.75 11.61 6.74
N ASP A 32 7.78 11.74 7.66
CA ASP A 32 7.07 10.58 8.21
C ASP A 32 6.26 9.85 7.15
N ILE A 33 5.53 10.58 6.29
CA ILE A 33 4.76 10.01 5.18
C ILE A 33 5.67 9.24 4.22
N LEU A 34 6.83 9.81 3.85
CA LEU A 34 7.78 9.17 2.94
C LEU A 34 8.38 7.89 3.56
N ASN A 35 8.69 7.90 4.85
CA ASN A 35 9.20 6.71 5.55
C ASN A 35 8.16 5.59 5.56
N ARG A 36 6.88 5.89 5.83
CA ARG A 36 5.78 4.93 5.77
C ARG A 36 5.56 4.41 4.36
N ALA A 37 5.60 5.29 3.36
CA ALA A 37 5.53 4.91 1.95
C ALA A 37 6.63 3.89 1.58
N ASN A 38 7.87 4.13 2.00
CA ASN A 38 8.98 3.20 1.78
C ASN A 38 8.76 1.85 2.49
N THR A 39 8.20 1.87 3.71
CA THR A 39 7.84 0.65 4.43
C THR A 39 6.81 -0.17 3.65
N ILE A 40 5.76 0.48 3.13
CA ILE A 40 4.75 -0.20 2.31
C ILE A 40 5.37 -0.76 1.04
N LEU A 41 6.21 0.01 0.34
CA LEU A 41 6.87 -0.44 -0.89
C LEU A 41 7.79 -1.65 -0.65
N SER A 42 8.43 -1.72 0.51
CA SER A 42 9.20 -2.90 0.93
C SER A 42 8.29 -4.13 1.10
N ILE A 43 7.16 -3.97 1.79
CA ILE A 43 6.19 -5.06 1.99
C ILE A 43 5.58 -5.50 0.65
N VAL A 44 5.30 -4.57 -0.26
CA VAL A 44 4.84 -4.88 -1.63
C VAL A 44 5.86 -5.75 -2.36
N GLY A 45 7.15 -5.43 -2.26
CA GLY A 45 8.23 -6.25 -2.83
C GLY A 45 8.24 -7.69 -2.28
N GLU A 46 8.02 -7.86 -0.98
CA GLU A 46 7.93 -9.19 -0.38
C GLU A 46 6.68 -9.97 -0.84
N ILE A 47 5.56 -9.28 -1.09
CA ILE A 47 4.35 -9.90 -1.67
C ILE A 47 4.62 -10.35 -3.10
N GLU A 48 5.27 -9.51 -3.92
CA GLU A 48 5.64 -9.83 -5.31
C GLU A 48 6.56 -11.04 -5.39
N GLU A 49 7.52 -11.15 -4.48
CA GLU A 49 8.46 -12.28 -4.41
C GLU A 49 7.78 -13.59 -3.94
N ARG A 50 6.89 -13.51 -2.94
CA ARG A 50 6.22 -14.67 -2.35
C ARG A 50 5.06 -15.18 -3.21
N SER A 51 4.35 -14.33 -3.94
CA SER A 51 3.15 -14.68 -4.71
C SER A 51 3.35 -15.85 -5.69
N PRO A 52 4.43 -15.93 -6.50
CA PRO A 52 4.68 -17.08 -7.37
C PRO A 52 4.90 -18.39 -6.60
N GLN A 53 5.48 -18.34 -5.41
CA GLN A 53 5.74 -19.51 -4.59
C GLN A 53 4.44 -20.14 -4.08
N THR A 54 3.41 -19.34 -3.79
CA THR A 54 2.10 -19.84 -3.37
C THR A 54 1.42 -20.67 -4.45
N VAL A 55 1.65 -20.34 -5.73
CA VAL A 55 1.14 -21.11 -6.87
C VAL A 55 1.84 -22.48 -6.96
N ALA A 56 3.17 -22.51 -6.84
CA ALA A 56 3.93 -23.76 -6.84
C ALA A 56 3.54 -24.67 -5.68
N GLU A 57 3.40 -24.13 -4.47
CA GLU A 57 2.94 -24.87 -3.30
C GLU A 57 1.50 -25.40 -3.45
N TYR A 58 0.64 -24.65 -4.16
CA TYR A 58 -0.71 -25.12 -4.48
C TYR A 58 -0.67 -26.32 -5.43
N GLU A 59 0.14 -26.26 -6.50
CA GLU A 59 0.32 -27.34 -7.46
C GLU A 59 0.78 -28.63 -6.76
N GLU A 60 1.80 -28.52 -5.92
CA GLU A 60 2.33 -29.66 -5.17
C GLU A 60 1.26 -30.30 -4.27
N ARG A 61 0.56 -29.48 -3.48
CA ARG A 61 -0.53 -29.97 -2.62
C ARG A 61 -1.69 -30.58 -3.41
N LEU A 62 -2.02 -30.02 -4.56
CA LEU A 62 -3.08 -30.53 -5.42
C LEU A 62 -2.71 -31.91 -5.96
N LEU A 63 -1.49 -32.08 -6.46
CA LEU A 63 -0.98 -33.36 -6.96
C LEU A 63 -0.94 -34.44 -5.87
N GLU A 64 -0.45 -34.10 -4.68
CA GLU A 64 -0.41 -35.01 -3.55
C GLU A 64 -1.82 -35.46 -3.15
N ARG A 65 -2.76 -34.51 -3.04
CA ARG A 65 -4.16 -34.83 -2.71
C ARG A 65 -4.84 -35.70 -3.76
N ILE A 66 -4.57 -35.44 -5.05
CA ILE A 66 -5.10 -36.28 -6.13
C ILE A 66 -4.50 -37.69 -6.02
N LYS A 67 -3.18 -37.84 -5.81
CA LYS A 67 -2.53 -39.14 -5.62
C LYS A 67 -3.17 -39.93 -4.47
N GLN A 68 -3.29 -39.30 -3.30
CA GLN A 68 -3.92 -39.94 -2.13
C GLN A 68 -5.38 -40.36 -2.40
N THR A 69 -6.13 -39.54 -3.15
CA THR A 69 -7.53 -39.87 -3.48
C THR A 69 -7.65 -41.03 -4.46
N LEU A 70 -6.66 -41.18 -5.35
CA LEU A 70 -6.67 -42.22 -6.40
C LEU A 70 -5.90 -43.50 -6.00
N GLU A 71 -5.26 -43.52 -4.82
CA GLU A 71 -4.54 -44.75 -4.34
C GLU A 71 -5.40 -45.99 -4.34
N ASP A 72 -6.73 -45.86 -4.08
CA ASP A 72 -7.70 -46.96 -4.06
C ASP A 72 -8.34 -47.23 -5.43
N TYR A 73 -7.99 -46.41 -6.44
CA TYR A 73 -8.56 -46.54 -7.79
C TYR A 73 -7.43 -46.66 -8.81
N GLU A 74 -7.50 -47.69 -9.67
CA GLU A 74 -6.56 -47.86 -10.81
C GLU A 74 -6.83 -46.85 -11.93
N VAL A 75 -6.72 -45.54 -11.58
CA VAL A 75 -6.99 -44.43 -12.49
C VAL A 75 -5.73 -43.57 -12.62
N GLU A 76 -5.33 -43.28 -13.85
CA GLU A 76 -4.22 -42.38 -14.15
C GLU A 76 -4.62 -40.93 -13.92
N ILE A 77 -3.66 -40.11 -13.46
CA ILE A 77 -3.84 -38.67 -13.27
C ILE A 77 -3.86 -38.01 -14.65
N ASP A 78 -4.89 -37.25 -14.93
CA ASP A 78 -4.95 -36.35 -16.09
C ASP A 78 -4.15 -35.07 -15.82
N GLU A 79 -2.88 -35.08 -16.23
CA GLU A 79 -1.95 -33.96 -16.04
C GLU A 79 -2.49 -32.65 -16.67
N GLN A 80 -3.19 -32.75 -17.80
CA GLN A 80 -3.71 -31.57 -18.50
C GLN A 80 -4.81 -30.87 -17.68
N ARG A 81 -5.62 -31.64 -16.95
CA ARG A 81 -6.62 -31.11 -16.01
C ARG A 81 -5.95 -30.46 -14.81
N VAL A 82 -4.90 -31.05 -14.26
CA VAL A 82 -4.14 -30.46 -13.16
C VAL A 82 -3.54 -29.11 -13.57
N LEU A 83 -2.88 -29.05 -14.72
CA LEU A 83 -2.30 -27.80 -15.25
C LEU A 83 -3.38 -26.73 -15.49
N THR A 84 -4.55 -27.12 -15.97
CA THR A 84 -5.68 -26.20 -16.16
C THR A 84 -6.15 -25.61 -14.81
N GLU A 85 -6.28 -26.43 -13.78
CA GLU A 85 -6.69 -25.99 -12.44
C GLU A 85 -5.63 -25.06 -11.81
N VAL A 86 -4.34 -25.40 -11.97
CA VAL A 86 -3.23 -24.55 -11.52
C VAL A 86 -3.24 -23.21 -12.23
N ALA A 87 -3.50 -23.17 -13.54
CA ALA A 87 -3.60 -21.92 -14.30
C ALA A 87 -4.77 -21.04 -13.80
N VAL A 88 -5.94 -21.62 -13.58
CA VAL A 88 -7.11 -20.92 -13.01
C VAL A 88 -6.82 -20.39 -11.62
N PHE A 89 -6.13 -21.17 -10.79
CA PHE A 89 -5.71 -20.72 -9.46
C PHE A 89 -4.70 -19.57 -9.56
N SER A 90 -3.70 -19.67 -10.43
CA SER A 90 -2.69 -18.63 -10.66
C SER A 90 -3.34 -17.30 -11.04
N ASP A 91 -4.28 -17.31 -11.98
CA ASP A 91 -5.02 -16.10 -12.37
C ASP A 91 -5.82 -15.49 -11.20
N LYS A 92 -6.44 -16.34 -10.39
CA LYS A 92 -7.24 -15.91 -9.23
C LYS A 92 -6.41 -15.24 -8.15
N VAL A 93 -5.17 -15.68 -7.92
CA VAL A 93 -4.28 -15.14 -6.88
C VAL A 93 -3.28 -14.12 -7.42
N ALA A 94 -3.30 -13.82 -8.71
CA ALA A 94 -2.41 -12.84 -9.32
C ALA A 94 -2.65 -11.43 -8.74
N VAL A 95 -1.60 -10.83 -8.18
CA VAL A 95 -1.62 -9.51 -7.54
C VAL A 95 -0.78 -8.48 -8.28
N ALA A 96 -0.18 -8.86 -9.42
CA ALA A 96 0.78 -8.03 -10.15
C ALA A 96 0.19 -6.68 -10.60
N GLU A 97 -1.07 -6.65 -11.00
CA GLU A 97 -1.73 -5.41 -11.43
C GLU A 97 -1.92 -4.45 -10.25
N GLU A 98 -2.38 -4.94 -9.12
CA GLU A 98 -2.61 -4.16 -7.91
C GLU A 98 -1.30 -3.62 -7.32
N THR A 99 -0.23 -4.41 -7.33
CA THR A 99 1.08 -3.95 -6.84
C THR A 99 1.67 -2.86 -7.73
N VAL A 100 1.54 -2.97 -9.06
CA VAL A 100 1.95 -1.93 -10.00
C VAL A 100 1.14 -0.65 -9.80
N ARG A 101 -0.18 -0.75 -9.63
CA ARG A 101 -1.04 0.41 -9.34
C ARG A 101 -0.67 1.06 -8.02
N LEU A 102 -0.45 0.26 -6.98
CA LEU A 102 -0.06 0.77 -5.66
C LEU A 102 1.27 1.54 -5.74
N ARG A 103 2.27 1.03 -6.46
CA ARG A 103 3.53 1.75 -6.73
C ARG A 103 3.28 3.08 -7.45
N SER A 104 2.43 3.09 -8.48
CA SER A 104 2.07 4.31 -9.21
C SER A 104 1.39 5.35 -8.31
N HIS A 105 0.53 4.92 -7.38
CA HIS A 105 -0.08 5.82 -6.41
C HIS A 105 0.94 6.43 -5.44
N PHE A 106 1.96 5.68 -5.03
CA PHE A 106 3.06 6.23 -4.23
C PHE A 106 3.90 7.24 -4.99
N GLU A 107 4.15 7.03 -6.29
CA GLU A 107 4.82 8.03 -7.12
C GLU A 107 4.01 9.34 -7.23
N GLN A 108 2.67 9.23 -7.33
CA GLN A 108 1.79 10.38 -7.34
C GLN A 108 1.76 11.09 -5.98
N LEU A 109 1.72 10.33 -4.87
CA LEU A 109 1.82 10.88 -3.53
C LEU A 109 3.10 11.70 -3.36
N ASN A 110 4.25 11.15 -3.76
CA ASN A 110 5.53 11.84 -3.70
C ASN A 110 5.52 13.15 -4.50
N LYS A 111 4.93 13.16 -5.70
CA LYS A 111 4.79 14.39 -6.51
C LYS A 111 3.94 15.43 -5.80
N PHE A 112 2.82 15.04 -5.20
CA PHE A 112 1.95 15.99 -4.49
C PHE A 112 2.59 16.59 -3.25
N LEU A 113 3.46 15.84 -2.56
CA LEU A 113 4.22 16.37 -1.41
C LEU A 113 5.28 17.42 -1.77
N GLU A 114 5.59 17.60 -3.06
CA GLU A 114 6.51 18.61 -3.56
C GLU A 114 5.79 19.88 -4.08
N TYR A 115 4.45 19.91 -4.05
CA TYR A 115 3.71 21.06 -4.57
C TYR A 115 3.61 22.18 -3.54
N ASP A 116 3.74 23.41 -4.00
CA ASP A 116 3.58 24.64 -3.18
C ASP A 116 2.10 25.08 -3.06
N GLU A 117 1.16 24.29 -3.57
CA GLU A 117 -0.28 24.55 -3.53
C GLU A 117 -1.00 23.60 -2.55
N PRO A 118 -2.19 23.97 -2.06
CA PRO A 118 -2.98 23.07 -1.22
C PRO A 118 -3.30 21.74 -1.91
N VAL A 119 -2.78 20.64 -1.37
CA VAL A 119 -2.87 19.30 -1.99
C VAL A 119 -3.69 18.29 -1.18
N GLY A 120 -4.18 18.64 -0.01
CA GLY A 120 -4.83 17.72 0.91
C GLY A 120 -5.90 16.85 0.27
N ARG A 121 -6.80 17.41 -0.54
CA ARG A 121 -7.84 16.65 -1.26
C ARG A 121 -7.28 15.69 -2.31
N LYS A 122 -6.19 16.08 -3.00
CA LYS A 122 -5.55 15.22 -4.01
C LYS A 122 -4.89 14.02 -3.33
N ILE A 123 -4.23 14.27 -2.21
CA ILE A 123 -3.58 13.22 -1.41
C ILE A 123 -4.63 12.28 -0.79
N ASP A 124 -5.73 12.81 -0.23
CA ASP A 124 -6.82 11.98 0.31
C ASP A 124 -7.40 11.03 -0.74
N PHE A 125 -7.59 11.50 -1.98
CA PHE A 125 -8.02 10.65 -3.10
C PHE A 125 -7.01 9.53 -3.38
N ILE A 126 -5.71 9.84 -3.45
CA ILE A 126 -4.66 8.84 -3.68
C ILE A 126 -4.63 7.80 -2.56
N ILE A 127 -4.79 8.22 -1.30
CA ILE A 127 -4.86 7.30 -0.15
C ILE A 127 -6.07 6.36 -0.26
N GLN A 128 -7.21 6.84 -0.74
CA GLN A 128 -8.39 5.99 -0.98
C GLN A 128 -8.11 4.93 -2.06
N GLU A 129 -7.44 5.31 -3.16
CA GLU A 129 -7.05 4.36 -4.20
C GLU A 129 -6.01 3.36 -3.69
N MET A 130 -5.02 3.79 -2.89
CA MET A 130 -4.07 2.88 -2.25
C MET A 130 -4.77 1.86 -1.35
N ASN A 131 -5.75 2.27 -0.55
CA ASN A 131 -6.57 1.38 0.26
C ASN A 131 -7.37 0.40 -0.60
N ARG A 132 -7.88 0.84 -1.74
CA ARG A 132 -8.60 -0.01 -2.68
C ARG A 132 -7.70 -1.11 -3.24
N GLU A 133 -6.49 -0.77 -3.70
CA GLU A 133 -5.53 -1.75 -4.20
C GLU A 133 -5.11 -2.73 -3.08
N ALA A 134 -4.82 -2.25 -1.87
CA ALA A 134 -4.50 -3.10 -0.72
C ALA A 134 -5.65 -4.06 -0.37
N ASN A 135 -6.92 -3.62 -0.45
CA ASN A 135 -8.07 -4.49 -0.24
C ASN A 135 -8.18 -5.57 -1.31
N THR A 136 -7.92 -5.22 -2.58
CA THR A 136 -7.94 -6.17 -3.70
C THR A 136 -6.84 -7.22 -3.55
N ILE A 137 -5.61 -6.82 -3.20
CA ILE A 137 -4.52 -7.74 -2.86
C ILE A 137 -4.99 -8.67 -1.73
N GLY A 138 -5.55 -8.12 -0.65
CA GLY A 138 -6.02 -8.90 0.49
C GLY A 138 -7.10 -9.93 0.15
N SER A 139 -7.94 -9.65 -0.83
CA SER A 139 -8.97 -10.60 -1.29
C SER A 139 -8.43 -11.72 -2.19
N LYS A 140 -7.29 -11.51 -2.83
CA LYS A 140 -6.64 -12.46 -3.74
C LYS A 140 -5.65 -13.39 -3.03
N VAL A 141 -4.97 -12.91 -1.98
CA VAL A 141 -3.99 -13.71 -1.26
C VAL A 141 -4.65 -14.81 -0.44
N GLN A 142 -4.15 -16.04 -0.56
CA GLN A 142 -4.62 -17.22 0.18
C GLN A 142 -3.55 -17.76 1.14
N ASP A 143 -2.41 -17.11 1.23
CA ASP A 143 -1.31 -17.42 2.13
C ASP A 143 -1.43 -16.55 3.39
N ALA A 144 -1.33 -17.18 4.58
CA ALA A 144 -1.47 -16.48 5.85
C ALA A 144 -0.37 -15.43 6.07
N VAL A 145 0.85 -15.67 5.58
CA VAL A 145 1.97 -14.72 5.67
C VAL A 145 1.66 -13.48 4.84
N LEU A 146 1.19 -13.68 3.60
CA LEU A 146 0.78 -12.57 2.73
C LEU A 146 -0.42 -11.80 3.29
N ALA A 147 -1.39 -12.48 3.89
CA ALA A 147 -2.53 -11.84 4.54
C ALA A 147 -2.09 -10.90 5.68
N HIS A 148 -1.13 -11.31 6.52
CA HIS A 148 -0.55 -10.43 7.54
C HIS A 148 0.14 -9.21 6.94
N LYS A 149 0.93 -9.39 5.87
CA LYS A 149 1.58 -8.29 5.17
C LYS A 149 0.58 -7.26 4.61
N VAL A 150 -0.56 -7.72 4.10
CA VAL A 150 -1.63 -6.81 3.66
C VAL A 150 -2.21 -6.02 4.83
N VAL A 151 -2.36 -6.62 6.00
CA VAL A 151 -2.79 -5.91 7.22
C VAL A 151 -1.78 -4.83 7.59
N ASP A 152 -0.48 -5.12 7.51
CA ASP A 152 0.58 -4.14 7.80
C ASP A 152 0.54 -2.98 6.78
N ILE A 153 0.39 -3.26 5.48
CA ILE A 153 0.19 -2.23 4.45
C ILE A 153 -0.99 -1.32 4.81
N LYS A 154 -2.15 -1.89 5.13
CA LYS A 154 -3.36 -1.12 5.49
C LYS A 154 -3.16 -0.27 6.73
N SER A 155 -2.44 -0.80 7.73
CA SER A 155 -2.10 -0.06 8.94
C SER A 155 -1.22 1.16 8.62
N GLU A 156 -0.21 1.00 7.78
CA GLU A 156 0.65 2.13 7.39
C GLU A 156 -0.10 3.15 6.50
N ILE A 157 -0.98 2.71 5.59
CA ILE A 157 -1.83 3.61 4.80
C ILE A 157 -2.74 4.45 5.72
N GLU A 158 -3.33 3.86 6.75
CA GLU A 158 -4.19 4.60 7.70
C GLU A 158 -3.39 5.63 8.51
N LYS A 159 -2.16 5.29 8.94
CA LYS A 159 -1.27 6.27 9.59
C LYS A 159 -0.90 7.43 8.66
N ILE A 160 -0.66 7.17 7.36
CA ILE A 160 -0.46 8.23 6.37
C ILE A 160 -1.72 9.10 6.29
N ARG A 161 -2.91 8.49 6.24
CA ARG A 161 -4.17 9.21 6.18
C ARG A 161 -4.39 10.14 7.36
N GLU A 162 -4.09 9.67 8.58
CA GLU A 162 -4.17 10.49 9.79
C GLU A 162 -3.25 11.71 9.72
N GLN A 163 -2.03 11.56 9.18
CA GLN A 163 -1.12 12.70 8.99
C GLN A 163 -1.65 13.68 7.94
N VAL A 164 -2.18 13.18 6.82
CA VAL A 164 -2.68 14.02 5.73
C VAL A 164 -3.89 14.87 6.13
N GLN A 165 -4.71 14.42 7.07
CA GLN A 165 -5.84 15.21 7.59
C GLN A 165 -5.40 16.51 8.25
N ASN A 166 -4.13 16.65 8.61
CA ASN A 166 -3.54 17.87 9.18
C ASN A 166 -2.80 18.74 8.13
N ILE A 167 -2.78 18.31 6.86
CA ILE A 167 -2.19 19.03 5.73
C ILE A 167 -3.29 19.88 5.05
N GLU A 168 -3.02 21.16 4.87
CA GLU A 168 -3.86 22.09 4.09
C GLU A 168 -3.48 22.09 2.61
#